data_4738d3d543d8032b8d421a76a0da1ced
#
_entry.id   4738d3d543d8032b8d421a76a0da1ced
#
_cell.length_a   1.000
_cell.length_b   1.000
_cell.length_c   1.000
_cell.angle_alpha   90.00
_cell.angle_beta   90.00
_cell.angle_gamma   90.00
#
_symmetry.space_group_name_H-M   'P 1'
#
loop_
_entity.id
_entity.type
_entity.pdbx_description
1 polymer ?
#
loop_
_entity_poly.entity_id
_entity_poly.type
_entity_poly.pdbx_seq_one_letter_code
_entity_poly.pdbx_strand_id
1 'polypeptide(L)'
;MKISILLPYKENFSPNYPGAVSLFVNDTLKLSKFKKKVKVYGNTHYKEKFSKNYKNIKLKKTFFGSQSENYMDEFIKMEKENSSSIIEIHNRPHYLKYLINEGIKSKFVLYFHNDP
;
A
#
# COMPACT_ATOMS: atom_id res chain seq x y z
N MET A 1 -6.09 15.62 6.30
CA MET A 1 -5.79 14.25 6.73
C MET A 1 -5.58 13.37 5.50
N LYS A 2 -4.53 12.61 5.49
CA LYS A 2 -4.24 11.65 4.42
C LYS A 2 -4.26 10.24 5.01
N ILE A 3 -4.92 9.33 4.31
CA ILE A 3 -4.96 7.90 4.66
C ILE A 3 -4.28 7.15 3.53
N SER A 4 -3.25 6.40 3.84
CA SER A 4 -2.57 5.55 2.87
C SER A 4 -2.92 4.09 3.11
N ILE A 5 -3.23 3.38 2.04
CA ILE A 5 -3.39 1.93 2.05
C ILE A 5 -2.20 1.36 1.31
N LEU A 6 -1.36 0.62 2.01
CA LEU A 6 -0.18 -0.02 1.42
C LEU A 6 -0.49 -1.47 1.13
N LEU A 7 -0.58 -1.79 -0.16
CA LEU A 7 -0.83 -3.16 -0.61
C LEU A 7 0.45 -3.99 -0.49
N PRO A 8 0.32 -5.31 -0.34
CA PRO A 8 1.47 -6.20 -0.45
C PRO A 8 2.19 -6.01 -1.78
N TYR A 9 3.50 -6.16 -1.78
CA TYR A 9 4.28 -6.10 -3.01
C TYR A 9 3.74 -7.12 -4.03
N LYS A 10 3.60 -6.70 -5.29
CA LYS A 10 3.03 -7.46 -6.42
C LYS A 10 1.52 -7.69 -6.36
N GLU A 11 0.82 -7.10 -5.41
CA GLU A 11 -0.64 -7.17 -5.41
C GLU A 11 -1.19 -6.36 -6.60
N ASN A 12 -2.08 -6.95 -7.40
CA ASN A 12 -2.65 -6.31 -8.59
C ASN A 12 -3.94 -5.56 -8.24
N PHE A 13 -3.85 -4.25 -8.16
CA PHE A 13 -5.02 -3.37 -7.97
C PHE A 13 -5.61 -3.01 -9.34
N SER A 14 -6.11 -4.01 -10.03
CA SER A 14 -6.56 -3.93 -11.42
C SER A 14 -7.68 -4.95 -11.66
N PRO A 15 -8.64 -4.65 -12.55
CA PRO A 15 -9.60 -5.67 -12.98
C PRO A 15 -8.92 -6.82 -13.73
N ASN A 16 -7.68 -6.64 -14.19
CA ASN A 16 -6.89 -7.69 -14.80
C ASN A 16 -6.18 -8.50 -13.72
N TYR A 17 -6.61 -9.74 -13.51
CA TYR A 17 -6.03 -10.67 -12.53
C TYR A 17 -5.90 -10.07 -11.13
N PRO A 18 -6.99 -9.55 -10.53
CA PRO A 18 -6.91 -8.91 -9.23
C PRO A 18 -6.58 -9.91 -8.13
N GLY A 19 -5.77 -9.47 -7.16
CA GLY A 19 -5.58 -10.22 -5.94
C GLY A 19 -6.77 -10.06 -4.99
N ALA A 20 -6.90 -10.97 -4.03
CA ALA A 20 -8.00 -10.93 -3.06
C ALA A 20 -7.97 -9.67 -2.20
N VAL A 21 -6.78 -9.22 -1.81
CA VAL A 21 -6.62 -7.98 -1.03
C VAL A 21 -7.09 -6.77 -1.84
N SER A 22 -6.73 -6.71 -3.13
CA SER A 22 -7.13 -5.62 -4.01
C SER A 22 -8.64 -5.55 -4.19
N LEU A 23 -9.30 -6.69 -4.32
CA LEU A 23 -10.76 -6.74 -4.39
C LEU A 23 -11.40 -6.21 -3.12
N PHE A 24 -10.91 -6.63 -1.96
CA PHE A 24 -11.41 -6.16 -0.67
C PHE A 24 -11.22 -4.64 -0.53
N VAL A 25 -10.03 -4.13 -0.84
CA VAL A 25 -9.73 -2.71 -0.73
C VAL A 25 -10.61 -1.90 -1.67
N ASN A 26 -10.78 -2.34 -2.91
CA ASN A 26 -11.62 -1.64 -3.88
C ASN A 26 -13.08 -1.58 -3.42
N ASP A 27 -13.61 -2.69 -2.91
CA ASP A 27 -14.99 -2.75 -2.45
C ASP A 27 -15.24 -1.86 -1.22
N THR A 28 -14.33 -1.90 -0.25
CA THR A 28 -14.45 -1.06 0.95
C THR A 28 -14.25 0.41 0.65
N LEU A 29 -13.34 0.74 -0.27
CA LEU A 29 -13.08 2.12 -0.67
C LEU A 29 -14.30 2.78 -1.31
N LYS A 30 -15.05 2.05 -2.14
CA LYS A 30 -16.27 2.56 -2.78
C LYS A 30 -17.31 3.02 -1.77
N LEU A 31 -17.37 2.35 -0.62
CA LEU A 31 -18.36 2.63 0.43
C LEU A 31 -17.84 3.61 1.48
N SER A 32 -16.56 3.99 1.42
CA SER A 32 -15.96 4.84 2.44
C SER A 32 -16.33 6.31 2.25
N LYS A 33 -16.77 6.95 3.33
CA LYS A 33 -16.96 8.39 3.35
C LYS A 33 -15.65 9.17 3.34
N PHE A 34 -14.52 8.50 3.57
CA PHE A 34 -13.19 9.10 3.53
C PHE A 34 -12.47 8.89 2.20
N LYS A 35 -13.18 8.42 1.19
CA LYS A 35 -12.62 8.05 -0.11
C LYS A 35 -11.69 9.11 -0.70
N LYS A 36 -12.05 10.39 -0.61
CA LYS A 36 -11.24 11.48 -1.16
C LYS A 36 -9.91 11.69 -0.44
N LYS A 37 -9.79 11.18 0.77
CA LYS A 37 -8.59 11.30 1.60
C LYS A 37 -7.69 10.06 1.53
N VAL A 38 -8.15 9.03 0.85
CA VAL A 38 -7.45 7.75 0.75
C VAL A 38 -6.64 7.69 -0.53
N LYS A 39 -5.41 7.22 -0.40
CA LYS A 39 -4.57 6.85 -1.53
C LYS A 39 -4.11 5.42 -1.36
N VAL A 40 -4.23 4.63 -2.42
CA VAL A 40 -3.82 3.22 -2.43
C VAL A 40 -2.48 3.13 -3.12
N TYR A 41 -1.50 2.51 -2.45
CA TYR A 41 -0.16 2.31 -2.98
C TYR A 41 0.08 0.84 -3.26
N GLY A 42 0.67 0.56 -4.40
CA GLY A 42 0.99 -0.80 -4.79
C GLY A 42 2.03 -0.82 -5.90
N ASN A 43 2.31 -2.01 -6.40
CA ASN A 43 3.20 -2.19 -7.53
C ASN A 43 2.59 -3.22 -8.46
N THR A 44 2.01 -2.76 -9.55
CA THR A 44 1.46 -3.60 -10.61
C THR A 44 1.85 -3.05 -11.97
N HIS A 45 2.04 -3.93 -12.93
CA HIS A 45 2.37 -3.57 -14.30
C HIS A 45 1.13 -3.38 -15.19
N TYR A 46 -0.04 -3.76 -14.74
CA TYR A 46 -1.28 -3.57 -15.51
C TYR A 46 -1.65 -2.08 -15.56
N LYS A 47 -1.96 -1.58 -16.75
CA LYS A 47 -2.28 -0.16 -16.94
C LYS A 47 -3.62 0.22 -16.32
N GLU A 48 -4.61 -0.65 -16.43
CA GLU A 48 -5.94 -0.40 -15.90
C GLU A 48 -5.95 -0.62 -14.39
N LYS A 49 -6.41 0.38 -13.65
CA LYS A 49 -6.50 0.34 -12.19
C LYS A 49 -7.96 0.40 -11.77
N PHE A 50 -8.28 -0.15 -10.61
CA PHE A 50 -9.64 -0.10 -10.06
C PHE A 50 -10.11 1.32 -9.77
N SER A 51 -9.21 2.23 -9.44
CA SER A 51 -9.58 3.55 -8.96
C SER A 51 -8.48 4.58 -9.25
N LYS A 52 -8.91 5.83 -9.40
CA LYS A 52 -7.99 6.97 -9.53
C LYS A 52 -7.21 7.25 -8.25
N ASN A 53 -7.63 6.68 -7.14
CA ASN A 53 -6.94 6.83 -5.86
C ASN A 53 -5.63 6.04 -5.78
N TYR A 54 -5.32 5.26 -6.79
CA TYR A 54 -4.15 4.40 -6.81
C TYR A 54 -2.90 5.16 -7.28
N LYS A 55 -1.79 4.89 -6.61
CA LYS A 55 -0.46 5.34 -7.05
C LYS A 55 0.49 4.14 -7.09
N ASN A 56 1.11 3.93 -8.24
CA ASN A 56 2.08 2.86 -8.41
C ASN A 56 3.44 3.28 -7.84
N ILE A 57 4.04 2.39 -7.06
CA ILE A 57 5.38 2.59 -6.51
C ILE A 57 6.38 2.06 -7.51
N LYS A 58 7.20 2.95 -8.08
CA LYS A 58 8.26 2.55 -9.00
C LYS A 58 9.46 2.05 -8.21
N LEU A 59 9.92 0.87 -8.54
CA LEU A 59 11.13 0.32 -7.94
C LEU A 59 12.36 0.86 -8.65
N LYS A 60 13.40 1.17 -7.88
CA LYS A 60 14.70 1.52 -8.43
C LYS A 60 15.52 0.27 -8.66
N LYS A 61 16.35 0.28 -9.69
CA LYS A 61 17.33 -0.80 -9.88
C LYS A 61 18.29 -0.77 -8.71
N THR A 62 18.48 -1.92 -8.07
CA THR A 62 19.42 -2.06 -6.97
C THR A 62 20.15 -3.39 -7.10
N PHE A 63 21.41 -3.39 -6.70
CA PHE A 63 22.19 -4.61 -6.63
C PHE A 63 22.14 -5.26 -5.23
N PHE A 64 21.56 -4.57 -4.26
CA PHE A 64 21.48 -5.00 -2.88
C PHE A 64 20.04 -4.92 -2.38
N GLY A 65 19.68 -5.86 -1.52
CA GLY A 65 18.35 -5.90 -0.93
C GLY A 65 17.35 -6.61 -1.83
N SER A 66 16.21 -6.96 -1.26
CA SER A 66 15.13 -7.60 -1.99
C SER A 66 14.27 -6.56 -2.70
N GLN A 67 13.47 -7.02 -3.67
CA GLN A 67 12.48 -6.16 -4.32
C GLN A 67 11.44 -5.65 -3.33
N SER A 68 11.08 -6.48 -2.35
CA SER A 68 10.15 -6.08 -1.29
C SER A 68 10.71 -4.96 -0.43
N GLU A 69 11.99 -5.00 -0.07
CA GLU A 69 12.64 -3.91 0.66
C GLU A 69 12.69 -2.64 -0.18
N ASN A 70 13.00 -2.76 -1.46
CA ASN A 70 13.00 -1.63 -2.39
C ASN A 70 11.61 -0.98 -2.45
N TYR A 71 10.57 -1.79 -2.52
CA TYR A 71 9.19 -1.34 -2.49
C TYR A 71 8.89 -0.53 -1.21
N MET A 72 9.29 -1.06 -0.07
CA MET A 72 9.10 -0.39 1.22
C MET A 72 9.90 0.91 1.30
N ASP A 73 11.13 0.91 0.83
CA ASP A 73 11.98 2.11 0.86
C ASP A 73 11.41 3.23 0.00
N GLU A 74 10.86 2.91 -1.17
CA GLU A 74 10.23 3.92 -2.04
C GLU A 74 8.94 4.45 -1.41
N PHE A 75 8.15 3.61 -0.77
CA PHE A 75 6.98 4.06 -0.02
C PHE A 75 7.37 5.01 1.12
N ILE A 76 8.42 4.68 1.86
CA ILE A 76 8.91 5.51 2.97
C ILE A 76 9.32 6.90 2.47
N LYS A 77 10.00 6.98 1.33
CA LYS A 77 10.37 8.27 0.75
C LYS A 77 9.14 9.13 0.48
N MET A 78 8.08 8.54 -0.07
CA MET A 78 6.82 9.25 -0.32
C MET A 78 6.20 9.73 0.98
N GLU A 79 6.22 8.90 2.02
CA GLU A 79 5.65 9.26 3.32
C GLU A 79 6.43 10.38 4.00
N LYS A 80 7.74 10.42 3.86
CA LYS A 80 8.56 11.51 4.42
C LYS A 80 8.31 12.84 3.73
N GLU A 81 7.91 12.81 2.45
CA GLU A 81 7.55 14.02 1.73
C GLU A 81 6.13 14.50 2.05
N ASN A 82 5.22 13.58 2.28
CA ASN A 82 3.81 13.88 2.57
C ASN A 82 3.24 12.80 3.49
N SER A 83 3.33 13.05 4.79
CA SER A 83 2.99 12.07 5.82
C SER A 83 1.50 11.75 5.86
N SER A 84 1.20 10.47 6.05
CA SER A 84 -0.16 10.01 6.28
C SER A 84 -0.51 10.06 7.76
N SER A 85 -1.76 10.38 8.07
CA SER A 85 -2.29 10.25 9.43
C SER A 85 -2.47 8.79 9.82
N ILE A 86 -2.91 7.98 8.85
CA ILE A 86 -3.18 6.56 9.03
C ILE A 86 -2.55 5.80 7.86
N ILE A 87 -1.90 4.69 8.15
CA ILE A 87 -1.41 3.75 7.14
C ILE A 87 -2.05 2.39 7.41
N GLU A 88 -2.80 1.88 6.42
CA GLU A 88 -3.36 0.54 6.45
C GLU A 88 -2.40 -0.43 5.78
N ILE A 89 -2.15 -1.55 6.42
CA ILE A 89 -1.27 -2.61 5.94
C ILE A 89 -2.10 -3.89 5.87
N HIS A 90 -1.98 -4.63 4.77
CA HIS A 90 -2.75 -5.85 4.55
C HIS A 90 -1.83 -7.07 4.46
N ASN A 91 -2.07 -8.07 5.31
CA ASN A 91 -1.38 -9.39 5.30
C ASN A 91 0.15 -9.35 5.40
N ARG A 92 0.73 -8.24 5.86
CA ARG A 92 2.19 -8.10 5.92
C ARG A 92 2.60 -7.42 7.22
N PRO A 93 2.52 -8.14 8.36
CA PRO A 93 2.87 -7.53 9.65
C PRO A 93 4.32 -7.05 9.71
N HIS A 94 5.23 -7.66 8.94
CA HIS A 94 6.62 -7.21 8.90
C HIS A 94 6.79 -5.82 8.27
N TYR A 95 5.84 -5.36 7.44
CA TYR A 95 5.85 -3.99 6.93
C TYR A 95 5.67 -2.99 8.06
N LEU A 96 4.80 -3.30 9.01
CA LEU A 96 4.58 -2.44 10.18
C LEU A 96 5.88 -2.23 10.96
N LYS A 97 6.59 -3.32 11.25
CA LYS A 97 7.86 -3.25 11.96
C LYS A 97 8.90 -2.43 11.18
N TYR A 98 8.95 -2.62 9.87
CA TYR A 98 9.87 -1.88 9.00
C TYR A 98 9.60 -0.38 9.04
N LEU A 99 8.33 0.02 8.93
CA LEU A 99 7.93 1.43 8.96
C LEU A 99 8.24 2.07 10.31
N ILE A 100 7.97 1.39 11.40
CA ILE A 100 8.27 1.89 12.74
C ILE A 100 9.78 2.09 12.91
N ASN A 101 10.58 1.13 12.47
CA ASN A 101 12.03 1.20 12.57
C ASN A 101 12.61 2.35 11.74
N GLU A 102 11.96 2.73 10.66
CA GLU A 102 12.37 3.85 9.81
C GLU A 102 11.81 5.21 10.28
N GLY A 103 11.17 5.25 11.43
CA GLY A 103 10.74 6.48 12.06
C GLY A 103 9.39 7.01 11.58
N ILE A 104 8.60 6.20 10.92
CA ILE A 104 7.25 6.59 10.49
C ILE A 104 6.34 6.60 11.73
N LYS A 105 5.69 7.74 11.98
CA LYS A 105 4.90 7.97 13.20
C LYS A 105 3.39 7.99 12.99
N SER A 106 2.93 7.57 11.82
CA SER A 106 1.50 7.46 11.52
C SER A 106 0.83 6.45 12.46
N LYS A 107 -0.48 6.53 12.58
CA LYS A 107 -1.27 5.43 13.15
C LYS A 107 -1.33 4.30 12.14
N PHE A 108 -1.20 3.07 12.63
CA PHE A 108 -1.20 1.91 11.74
C PHE A 108 -2.44 1.07 12.00
N VAL A 109 -3.03 0.56 10.92
CA VAL A 109 -4.11 -0.42 10.96
C VAL A 109 -3.63 -1.64 10.18
N LEU A 110 -3.66 -2.80 10.81
CA LEU A 110 -3.20 -4.04 10.20
C LEU A 110 -4.38 -4.97 9.99
N TYR A 111 -4.60 -5.35 8.73
CA TYR A 111 -5.66 -6.28 8.34
C TYR A 111 -5.08 -7.65 7.99
N PHE A 112 -5.72 -8.68 8.48
CA PHE A 112 -5.42 -10.06 8.10
C PHE A 112 -6.60 -10.61 7.30
N HIS A 113 -6.33 -11.08 6.09
CA HIS A 113 -7.34 -11.61 5.17
C HIS A 113 -7.38 -13.12 5.11
N ASN A 114 -6.33 -13.77 5.62
CA ASN A 114 -6.26 -15.22 5.63
C ASN A 114 -6.81 -15.74 6.95
N ASP A 115 -7.61 -16.79 6.90
CA ASP A 115 -8.01 -17.48 8.10
C ASP A 115 -6.78 -18.08 8.77
N PRO A 116 -6.73 -18.00 10.09
CA PRO A 116 -5.62 -18.62 10.82
C PRO A 116 -5.60 -20.14 10.68
#